data_4cecaf25eccddc999e8986860e5fb931
#
_entry.id   4cecaf25eccddc999e8986860e5fb931
#
_cell.length_a   1.000
_cell.length_b   1.000
_cell.length_c   1.000
_cell.angle_alpha   90.00
_cell.angle_beta   90.00
_cell.angle_gamma   90.00
#
_symmetry.space_group_name_H-M   'P 1'
#
loop_
_entity.id
_entity.type
_entity.pdbx_description
1 polymer ?
#
loop_
_entity_poly.entity_id
_entity_poly.type
_entity_poly.pdbx_seq_one_letter_code
_entity_poly.pdbx_strand_id
1 'polypeptide(L)'
;MQSVELFVRYARLADATAIAALTAEYARQGIMLERSSDNIVEHIRNFFVAEYHGEVIGCCAIAFYTQKLAEIRSLAVLNRYTMKGIGRLLVEKAESILRDEGVKEVFVLTLSREFFSRIGYSEIRKEYFPQKIWKDCTHCPKLMACDEIAMMKTL
;
A
#
# COMPACT_ATOMS: atom_id res chain seq x y z
N MET A 1 -30.32 8.35 -6.41
CA MET A 1 -29.53 8.34 -6.29
C MET A 1 -28.56 7.89 -6.16
N GLN A 2 -28.08 8.03 -5.90
CA GLN A 2 -27.26 7.71 -5.66
C GLN A 2 -26.30 7.58 -5.40
N SER A 3 -26.45 7.79 -5.41
CA SER A 3 -25.75 6.74 -4.81
C SER A 3 -24.30 7.02 -4.50
N VAL A 4 -23.71 6.12 -3.79
CA VAL A 4 -22.32 6.25 -3.42
C VAL A 4 -21.44 6.09 -4.64
N GLU A 5 -20.65 7.11 -4.92
CA GLU A 5 -19.72 7.04 -6.04
C GLU A 5 -18.30 6.69 -5.62
N LEU A 6 -18.04 6.62 -4.31
CA LEU A 6 -16.72 6.23 -3.78
C LEU A 6 -16.75 4.78 -3.35
N PHE A 7 -15.88 3.96 -3.92
CA PHE A 7 -15.76 2.57 -3.49
C PHE A 7 -14.35 2.04 -3.80
N VAL A 8 -13.98 0.98 -3.07
CA VAL A 8 -12.70 0.31 -3.26
C VAL A 8 -12.96 -1.02 -3.95
N ARG A 9 -12.18 -1.31 -4.97
CA ARG A 9 -12.31 -2.54 -5.75
C ARG A 9 -10.94 -3.06 -6.15
N TYR A 10 -10.90 -4.31 -6.61
CA TYR A 10 -9.68 -4.84 -7.21
C TYR A 10 -9.33 -4.02 -8.46
N ALA A 11 -8.02 -3.84 -8.67
CA ALA A 11 -7.54 -3.16 -9.87
C ALA A 11 -7.72 -4.04 -11.09
N ARG A 12 -7.91 -3.40 -12.24
CA ARG A 12 -7.95 -4.05 -13.54
C ARG A 12 -6.75 -3.59 -14.35
N LEU A 13 -6.42 -4.30 -15.41
CA LEU A 13 -5.29 -3.92 -16.26
C LEU A 13 -5.40 -2.47 -16.72
N ALA A 14 -6.61 -2.02 -17.01
CA ALA A 14 -6.83 -0.64 -17.47
C ALA A 14 -6.44 0.40 -16.41
N ASP A 15 -6.35 0.00 -15.14
CA ASP A 15 -6.00 0.93 -14.05
C ASP A 15 -4.49 1.15 -13.93
N ALA A 16 -3.68 0.34 -14.62
CA ALA A 16 -2.22 0.38 -14.42
C ALA A 16 -1.63 1.76 -14.66
N THR A 17 -2.14 2.49 -15.66
CA THR A 17 -1.64 3.82 -15.97
C THR A 17 -1.90 4.80 -14.81
N ALA A 18 -3.11 4.75 -14.26
CA ALA A 18 -3.46 5.62 -13.12
C ALA A 18 -2.64 5.27 -11.89
N ILE A 19 -2.46 3.96 -11.62
CA ILE A 19 -1.65 3.51 -10.50
C ILE A 19 -0.20 3.99 -10.66
N ALA A 20 0.34 3.86 -11.87
CA ALA A 20 1.70 4.31 -12.14
C ALA A 20 1.86 5.81 -11.87
N ALA A 21 0.88 6.61 -12.28
CA ALA A 21 0.92 8.06 -12.05
C ALA A 21 0.87 8.39 -10.56
N LEU A 22 -0.01 7.70 -9.81
CA LEU A 22 -0.13 7.91 -8.36
C LEU A 22 1.18 7.58 -7.65
N THR A 23 1.74 6.40 -7.93
CA THR A 23 2.95 5.97 -7.23
C THR A 23 4.16 6.77 -7.66
N ALA A 24 4.23 7.21 -8.92
CA ALA A 24 5.32 8.04 -9.41
C ALA A 24 5.37 9.38 -8.67
N GLU A 25 4.22 9.97 -8.38
CA GLU A 25 4.18 11.23 -7.65
C GLU A 25 4.77 11.06 -6.25
N TYR A 26 4.41 9.98 -5.57
CA TYR A 26 4.95 9.70 -4.23
C TYR A 26 6.43 9.37 -4.30
N ALA A 27 6.87 8.66 -5.34
CA ALA A 27 8.28 8.33 -5.51
C ALA A 27 9.13 9.58 -5.74
N ARG A 28 8.61 10.55 -6.50
CA ARG A 28 9.32 11.82 -6.72
C ARG A 28 9.52 12.57 -5.41
N GLN A 29 8.62 12.41 -4.46
CA GLN A 29 8.73 13.05 -3.14
C GLN A 29 9.57 12.23 -2.17
N GLY A 30 10.10 11.09 -2.60
CA GLY A 30 10.90 10.22 -1.75
C GLY A 30 10.10 9.44 -0.72
N ILE A 31 8.77 9.33 -0.92
CA ILE A 31 7.88 8.71 0.05
C ILE A 31 7.76 7.21 -0.20
N MET A 32 7.97 6.76 -1.43
CA MET A 32 7.93 5.34 -1.75
C MET A 32 8.87 5.02 -2.90
N LEU A 33 9.14 3.72 -3.09
CA LEU A 33 9.93 3.27 -4.22
C LEU A 33 9.16 3.40 -5.52
N GLU A 34 9.87 3.78 -6.58
CA GLU A 34 9.28 3.88 -7.90
C GLU A 34 8.95 2.48 -8.43
N ARG A 35 7.81 2.38 -9.11
CA ARG A 35 7.40 1.14 -9.76
C ARG A 35 7.11 1.43 -11.23
N SER A 36 7.66 0.60 -12.10
CA SER A 36 7.39 0.74 -13.54
C SER A 36 5.96 0.29 -13.85
N SER A 37 5.44 0.74 -14.97
CA SER A 37 4.14 0.26 -15.46
C SER A 37 4.14 -1.24 -15.63
N ASP A 38 5.23 -1.80 -16.15
CA ASP A 38 5.33 -3.24 -16.36
C ASP A 38 5.27 -4.00 -15.04
N ASN A 39 5.92 -3.48 -14.01
CA ASN A 39 5.88 -4.09 -12.68
C ASN A 39 4.47 -4.05 -12.11
N ILE A 40 3.76 -2.94 -12.30
CA ILE A 40 2.38 -2.81 -11.83
C ILE A 40 1.48 -3.80 -12.56
N VAL A 41 1.63 -3.92 -13.87
CA VAL A 41 0.86 -4.88 -14.66
C VAL A 41 1.10 -6.31 -14.17
N GLU A 42 2.36 -6.65 -13.92
CA GLU A 42 2.72 -7.98 -13.45
C GLU A 42 2.04 -8.31 -12.13
N HIS A 43 1.87 -7.33 -11.24
CA HIS A 43 1.31 -7.52 -9.90
C HIS A 43 -0.11 -7.00 -9.77
N ILE A 44 -0.80 -6.77 -10.90
CA ILE A 44 -2.09 -6.07 -10.90
C ILE A 44 -3.14 -6.74 -10.00
N ARG A 45 -3.09 -8.07 -9.89
CA ARG A 45 -4.08 -8.80 -9.09
C ARG A 45 -3.94 -8.56 -7.60
N ASN A 46 -2.81 -8.02 -7.16
CA ASN A 46 -2.59 -7.68 -5.76
C ASN A 46 -2.82 -6.20 -5.49
N PHE A 47 -3.29 -5.45 -6.47
CA PHE A 47 -3.61 -4.03 -6.31
C PHE A 47 -5.10 -3.82 -6.12
N PHE A 48 -5.41 -2.81 -5.32
CA PHE A 48 -6.78 -2.31 -5.13
C PHE A 48 -6.78 -0.83 -5.47
N VAL A 49 -7.89 -0.32 -5.93
CA VAL A 49 -8.02 1.11 -6.22
C VAL A 49 -9.27 1.65 -5.53
N ALA A 50 -9.20 2.92 -5.17
CA ALA A 50 -10.37 3.67 -4.75
C ALA A 50 -10.83 4.46 -5.97
N GLU A 51 -12.08 4.26 -6.33
CA GLU A 51 -12.68 4.94 -7.48
C GLU A 51 -13.74 5.91 -6.99
N TYR A 52 -13.72 7.11 -7.56
CA TYR A 52 -14.69 8.14 -7.20
C TYR A 52 -15.13 8.82 -8.48
N HIS A 53 -16.43 8.75 -8.79
CA HIS A 53 -17.00 9.31 -10.01
C HIS A 53 -16.24 8.83 -11.25
N GLY A 54 -15.90 7.56 -11.30
CA GLY A 54 -15.22 6.98 -12.46
C GLY A 54 -13.73 7.24 -12.53
N GLU A 55 -13.17 7.96 -11.56
CA GLU A 55 -11.74 8.28 -11.53
C GLU A 55 -11.03 7.47 -10.44
N VAL A 56 -9.86 6.91 -10.76
CA VAL A 56 -9.02 6.25 -9.78
C VAL A 56 -8.30 7.33 -8.97
N ILE A 57 -8.65 7.44 -7.70
CA ILE A 57 -8.11 8.49 -6.83
C ILE A 57 -7.15 7.95 -5.77
N GLY A 58 -7.02 6.65 -5.66
CA GLY A 58 -6.08 6.05 -4.73
C GLY A 58 -5.80 4.61 -5.09
N CYS A 59 -4.71 4.08 -4.54
CA CYS A 59 -4.33 2.69 -4.77
C CYS A 59 -3.60 2.14 -3.56
N CYS A 60 -3.51 0.80 -3.52
CA CYS A 60 -2.84 0.06 -2.47
C CYS A 60 -2.50 -1.32 -3.01
N ALA A 61 -1.43 -1.91 -2.54
CA ALA A 61 -1.04 -3.25 -2.98
C ALA A 61 -0.73 -4.13 -1.77
N ILE A 62 -0.85 -5.44 -1.98
CA ILE A 62 -0.48 -6.46 -1.00
C ILE A 62 0.68 -7.25 -1.56
N ALA A 63 1.66 -7.57 -0.70
CA ALA A 63 2.73 -8.52 -1.03
C ALA A 63 2.70 -9.63 0.00
N PHE A 64 2.66 -10.88 -0.46
CA PHE A 64 2.63 -12.04 0.42
C PHE A 64 4.06 -12.54 0.65
N TYR A 65 4.38 -12.86 1.91
CA TYR A 65 5.70 -13.38 2.26
C TYR A 65 5.64 -14.80 2.79
N THR A 66 4.65 -15.10 3.62
CA THR A 66 4.39 -16.47 4.09
C THR A 66 2.88 -16.64 4.12
N GLN A 67 2.43 -17.85 4.47
CA GLN A 67 0.99 -18.09 4.61
C GLN A 67 0.36 -17.21 5.69
N LYS A 68 1.17 -16.67 6.60
CA LYS A 68 0.66 -15.91 7.74
C LYS A 68 1.13 -14.46 7.78
N LEU A 69 2.00 -14.06 6.86
CA LEU A 69 2.60 -12.73 6.87
C LEU A 69 2.49 -12.06 5.50
N ALA A 70 1.96 -10.85 5.49
CA ALA A 70 1.86 -10.05 4.27
C ALA A 70 2.22 -8.60 4.57
N GLU A 71 2.46 -7.85 3.53
CA GLU A 71 2.78 -6.44 3.59
C GLU A 71 1.76 -5.64 2.81
N ILE A 72 1.37 -4.47 3.33
CA ILE A 72 0.63 -3.47 2.57
C ILE A 72 1.65 -2.46 2.07
N ARG A 73 1.63 -2.20 0.78
CA ARG A 73 2.60 -1.32 0.13
C ARG A 73 1.93 -0.49 -0.96
N SER A 74 2.67 0.49 -1.46
CA SER A 74 2.21 1.33 -2.58
C SER A 74 0.88 2.03 -2.29
N LEU A 75 0.67 2.42 -1.04
CA LEU A 75 -0.52 3.16 -0.65
C LEU A 75 -0.35 4.62 -1.07
N ALA A 76 -1.20 5.07 -1.98
CA ALA A 76 -1.11 6.43 -2.50
C ALA A 76 -2.52 6.95 -2.77
N VAL A 77 -2.73 8.24 -2.48
CA VAL A 77 -4.01 8.92 -2.69
C VAL A 77 -3.71 10.24 -3.39
N LEU A 78 -4.54 10.63 -4.37
CA LEU A 78 -4.39 11.93 -5.02
C LEU A 78 -4.42 13.03 -3.97
N ASN A 79 -3.56 14.05 -4.14
CA ASN A 79 -3.40 15.11 -3.15
C ASN A 79 -4.73 15.77 -2.76
N ARG A 80 -5.59 16.03 -3.75
CA ARG A 80 -6.85 16.73 -3.47
C ARG A 80 -7.85 15.87 -2.70
N TYR A 81 -7.55 14.59 -2.51
CA TYR A 81 -8.41 13.67 -1.76
C TYR A 81 -7.75 13.16 -0.49
N THR A 82 -6.56 13.64 -0.14
CA THR A 82 -5.93 13.24 1.12
C THR A 82 -6.73 13.81 2.29
N MET A 83 -6.58 13.19 3.46
CA MET A 83 -7.28 13.57 4.69
C MET A 83 -8.79 13.38 4.60
N LYS A 84 -9.26 12.56 3.66
CA LYS A 84 -10.69 12.28 3.48
C LYS A 84 -11.03 10.84 3.84
N GLY A 85 -10.11 10.11 4.45
CA GLY A 85 -10.35 8.73 4.83
C GLY A 85 -10.16 7.70 3.72
N ILE A 86 -9.67 8.12 2.56
CA ILE A 86 -9.48 7.20 1.43
C ILE A 86 -8.39 6.17 1.74
N GLY A 87 -7.27 6.62 2.32
CA GLY A 87 -6.18 5.70 2.69
C GLY A 87 -6.64 4.64 3.66
N ARG A 88 -7.46 5.05 4.64
CA ARG A 88 -8.00 4.11 5.61
C ARG A 88 -8.90 3.07 4.94
N LEU A 89 -9.75 3.49 4.01
CA LEU A 89 -10.61 2.56 3.28
C LEU A 89 -9.79 1.54 2.51
N LEU A 90 -8.71 1.99 1.87
CA LEU A 90 -7.83 1.09 1.12
C LEU A 90 -7.16 0.08 2.03
N VAL A 91 -6.66 0.52 3.18
CA VAL A 91 -6.02 -0.39 4.14
C VAL A 91 -7.04 -1.38 4.69
N GLU A 92 -8.24 -0.91 5.03
CA GLU A 92 -9.28 -1.78 5.57
C GLU A 92 -9.68 -2.85 4.56
N LYS A 93 -9.75 -2.49 3.28
CA LYS A 93 -10.03 -3.48 2.24
C LYS A 93 -8.94 -4.53 2.17
N ALA A 94 -7.68 -4.10 2.19
CA ALA A 94 -6.55 -5.03 2.19
C ALA A 94 -6.61 -5.96 3.39
N GLU A 95 -6.87 -5.42 4.59
CA GLU A 95 -6.94 -6.23 5.80
C GLU A 95 -8.07 -7.26 5.71
N SER A 96 -9.22 -6.87 5.17
CA SER A 96 -10.35 -7.77 5.01
C SER A 96 -9.97 -8.96 4.13
N ILE A 97 -9.30 -8.69 3.00
CA ILE A 97 -8.86 -9.74 2.09
C ILE A 97 -7.85 -10.64 2.78
N LEU A 98 -6.90 -10.05 3.50
CA LEU A 98 -5.87 -10.84 4.20
C LEU A 98 -6.47 -11.73 5.27
N ARG A 99 -7.48 -11.24 6.01
CA ARG A 99 -8.17 -12.08 7.00
C ARG A 99 -8.85 -13.27 6.33
N ASP A 100 -9.50 -13.03 5.19
CA ASP A 100 -10.17 -14.10 4.46
C ASP A 100 -9.20 -15.15 3.95
N GLU A 101 -7.96 -14.73 3.66
CA GLU A 101 -6.91 -15.65 3.20
C GLU A 101 -6.20 -16.36 4.35
N GLY A 102 -6.52 -16.03 5.59
CA GLY A 102 -5.90 -16.67 6.75
C GLY A 102 -4.59 -16.05 7.19
N VAL A 103 -4.24 -14.88 6.66
CA VAL A 103 -3.04 -14.15 7.08
C VAL A 103 -3.24 -13.65 8.51
N LYS A 104 -2.22 -13.78 9.35
CA LYS A 104 -2.30 -13.44 10.77
C LYS A 104 -1.66 -12.10 11.10
N GLU A 105 -0.68 -11.69 10.33
CA GLU A 105 0.06 -10.45 10.60
C GLU A 105 0.26 -9.69 9.31
N VAL A 106 0.09 -8.38 9.39
CA VAL A 106 0.36 -7.49 8.26
C VAL A 106 1.27 -6.38 8.72
N PHE A 107 2.26 -6.04 7.90
CA PHE A 107 3.19 -4.97 8.22
C PHE A 107 3.26 -3.95 7.08
N VAL A 108 3.82 -2.79 7.43
CA VAL A 108 4.07 -1.71 6.48
C VAL A 108 5.44 -1.14 6.76
N LEU A 109 6.10 -0.61 5.74
CA LEU A 109 7.24 0.29 5.91
C LEU A 109 6.76 1.67 5.49
N THR A 110 6.85 2.64 6.39
CA THR A 110 6.15 3.91 6.18
C THR A 110 6.87 5.09 6.82
N LEU A 111 6.63 6.27 6.28
CA LEU A 111 6.97 7.53 6.92
C LEU A 111 5.77 8.10 7.69
N SER A 112 4.61 7.43 7.63
CA SER A 112 3.34 7.95 8.18
C SER A 112 2.97 7.22 9.47
N ARG A 113 3.80 7.38 10.51
CA ARG A 113 3.58 6.72 11.80
C ARG A 113 2.18 7.01 12.35
N GLU A 114 1.77 8.28 12.33
CA GLU A 114 0.50 8.65 12.94
C GLU A 114 -0.69 8.00 12.26
N PHE A 115 -0.67 7.96 10.93
CA PHE A 115 -1.76 7.37 10.18
C PHE A 115 -1.95 5.91 10.57
N PHE A 116 -0.86 5.13 10.57
CA PHE A 116 -0.97 3.71 10.86
C PHE A 116 -1.22 3.44 12.35
N SER A 117 -0.70 4.29 13.24
CA SER A 117 -1.01 4.15 14.68
C SER A 117 -2.50 4.29 14.93
N ARG A 118 -3.16 5.22 14.24
CA ARG A 118 -4.59 5.46 14.43
C ARG A 118 -5.45 4.27 14.00
N ILE A 119 -4.95 3.44 13.10
CA ILE A 119 -5.72 2.30 12.60
C ILE A 119 -5.19 0.97 13.13
N GLY A 120 -4.43 1.01 14.22
CA GLY A 120 -4.12 -0.17 15.00
C GLY A 120 -2.75 -0.79 14.77
N TYR A 121 -1.86 -0.12 14.06
CA TYR A 121 -0.50 -0.62 13.84
C TYR A 121 0.43 -0.14 14.93
N SER A 122 1.39 -1.00 15.31
CA SER A 122 2.40 -0.68 16.31
C SER A 122 3.78 -0.79 15.67
N GLU A 123 4.68 0.09 16.09
CA GLU A 123 6.04 0.10 15.55
C GLU A 123 6.78 -1.17 15.96
N ILE A 124 7.56 -1.72 15.03
CA ILE A 124 8.36 -2.91 15.25
C ILE A 124 9.71 -2.71 14.55
N ARG A 125 10.74 -3.44 14.98
CA ARG A 125 12.07 -3.31 14.40
C ARG A 125 12.10 -3.92 13.00
N LYS A 126 12.75 -3.23 12.07
CA LYS A 126 12.85 -3.69 10.67
C LYS A 126 13.52 -5.05 10.56
N GLU A 127 14.44 -5.33 11.44
CA GLU A 127 15.19 -6.60 11.43
C GLU A 127 14.28 -7.81 11.59
N TYR A 128 13.05 -7.59 12.05
CA TYR A 128 12.05 -8.63 12.13
C TYR A 128 11.66 -9.16 10.74
N PHE A 129 11.89 -8.36 9.69
CA PHE A 129 11.46 -8.70 8.33
C PHE A 129 12.65 -8.75 7.36
N PRO A 130 13.59 -9.69 7.55
CA PRO A 130 14.76 -9.74 6.68
C PRO A 130 14.42 -10.00 5.21
N GLN A 131 13.31 -10.71 4.94
CA GLN A 131 12.89 -10.96 3.57
C GLN A 131 12.59 -9.66 2.83
N LYS A 132 11.97 -8.70 3.52
CA LYS A 132 11.67 -7.40 2.93
C LYS A 132 12.94 -6.67 2.57
N ILE A 133 13.91 -6.66 3.47
CA ILE A 133 15.18 -5.97 3.25
C ILE A 133 15.88 -6.55 2.03
N TRP A 134 15.97 -7.86 1.94
CA TRP A 134 16.66 -8.50 0.82
C TRP A 134 15.91 -8.32 -0.50
N LYS A 135 14.58 -8.33 -0.47
CA LYS A 135 13.79 -8.27 -1.68
C LYS A 135 13.72 -6.87 -2.29
N ASP A 136 13.57 -5.84 -1.46
CA ASP A 136 13.30 -4.48 -1.94
C ASP A 136 14.38 -3.49 -1.56
N CYS A 137 14.86 -3.56 -0.33
CA CYS A 137 15.69 -2.48 0.22
C CYS A 137 17.13 -2.55 -0.25
N THR A 138 17.62 -3.71 -0.68
CA THR A 138 18.98 -3.81 -1.20
C THR A 138 19.20 -2.93 -2.42
N HIS A 139 18.15 -2.64 -3.17
CA HIS A 139 18.25 -1.80 -4.36
C HIS A 139 17.72 -0.39 -4.13
N CYS A 140 17.34 -0.08 -2.90
CA CYS A 140 16.78 1.22 -2.55
C CYS A 140 17.93 2.23 -2.32
N PRO A 141 17.85 3.43 -2.91
CA PRO A 141 18.89 4.44 -2.66
C PRO A 141 19.04 4.82 -1.19
N LYS A 142 18.02 4.56 -0.38
CA LYS A 142 18.02 4.90 1.05
C LYS A 142 18.41 3.72 1.93
N LEU A 143 18.97 2.65 1.38
CA LEU A 143 19.26 1.44 2.16
C LEU A 143 20.01 1.73 3.44
N MET A 144 21.07 2.55 3.37
CA MET A 144 21.94 2.84 4.52
C MET A 144 21.39 3.95 5.40
N ALA A 145 20.44 4.72 4.93
CA ALA A 145 19.89 5.87 5.64
C ALA A 145 18.37 5.89 5.54
N CYS A 146 17.75 4.73 5.58
CA CYS A 146 16.29 4.61 5.47
C CYS A 146 15.61 5.23 6.68
N ASP A 147 14.75 6.20 6.43
CA ASP A 147 14.01 6.89 7.48
C ASP A 147 12.60 6.31 7.69
N GLU A 148 12.21 5.31 6.92
CA GLU A 148 10.94 4.62 7.11
C GLU A 148 10.98 3.78 8.38
N ILE A 149 9.82 3.69 9.03
CA ILE A 149 9.65 2.79 10.17
C ILE A 149 8.80 1.60 9.75
N ALA A 150 9.02 0.49 10.45
CA ALA A 150 8.22 -0.72 10.27
C ALA A 150 7.11 -0.72 11.30
N MET A 151 5.88 -1.00 10.88
CA MET A 151 4.74 -1.09 11.78
C MET A 151 3.96 -2.36 11.43
N MET A 152 3.34 -2.97 12.43
CA MET A 152 2.66 -4.25 12.27
C MET A 152 1.34 -4.26 13.01
N LYS A 153 0.41 -5.05 12.49
CA LYS A 153 -0.89 -5.28 13.10
C LYS A 153 -1.20 -6.77 13.04
N THR A 154 -1.72 -7.31 14.14
CA THR A 154 -2.24 -8.66 14.17
C THR A 154 -3.68 -8.63 13.68
N LEU A 155 -4.01 -9.47 12.74
CA LEU A 155 -5.34 -9.52 12.15
C LEU A 155 -6.28 -10.48 12.84
#